data_edb12c12944502b0d403ef615d70154e
#
_entry.id   edb12c12944502b0d403ef615d70154e
#
_cell.length_a   1.000
_cell.length_b   1.000
_cell.length_c   1.000
_cell.angle_alpha   90.00
_cell.angle_beta   90.00
_cell.angle_gamma   90.00
#
_symmetry.space_group_name_H-M   'P 1'
#
loop_
_entity.id
_entity.type
_entity.pdbx_description
1 polymer ?
#
loop_
_entity_poly.entity_id
_entity_poly.type
_entity_poly.pdbx_seq_one_letter_code
_entity_poly.pdbx_strand_id
1 'polypeptide(L)'
;MKINRFRDYLKKNKVVILSVLLVASMVFGIYKSTKVYSYEKRLEEELKYDIRQFAYTALDTKENRNEELYASIKACKEVVSIWDGRGGYVEDEITLLRAFCNLDYYWKVDRERIELLLSNNDFGWLIYDISMNLENNKHIKDFIDLINGDVKPKFWCFS
;
A
#
# COMPACT_ATOMS: atom_id res chain seq x y z
N MET A 1 -43.71 -39.70 -5.58
CA MET A 1 -42.86 -40.87 -5.90
C MET A 1 -41.41 -40.55 -6.31
N LYS A 2 -41.09 -39.41 -6.90
CA LYS A 2 -39.71 -39.02 -7.34
C LYS A 2 -38.80 -38.62 -6.18
N ILE A 3 -39.30 -37.99 -5.07
CA ILE A 3 -38.52 -37.45 -3.95
C ILE A 3 -37.88 -38.57 -3.12
N ASN A 4 -38.56 -39.71 -2.95
CA ASN A 4 -38.01 -40.82 -2.17
C ASN A 4 -36.84 -41.51 -2.87
N ARG A 5 -36.87 -41.64 -4.21
CA ARG A 5 -35.76 -42.22 -4.99
C ARG A 5 -34.50 -41.32 -4.92
N PHE A 6 -34.67 -40.00 -4.96
CA PHE A 6 -33.57 -39.07 -4.81
C PHE A 6 -32.91 -39.12 -3.42
N ARG A 7 -33.72 -39.25 -2.38
CA ARG A 7 -33.26 -39.40 -0.99
C ARG A 7 -32.49 -40.69 -0.76
N ASP A 8 -32.95 -41.80 -1.38
CA ASP A 8 -32.26 -43.09 -1.29
C ASP A 8 -30.96 -43.11 -2.08
N TYR A 9 -30.92 -42.44 -3.26
CA TYR A 9 -29.71 -42.22 -4.02
C TYR A 9 -28.67 -41.40 -3.24
N LEU A 10 -29.08 -40.31 -2.60
CA LEU A 10 -28.21 -39.50 -1.73
C LEU A 10 -27.65 -40.28 -0.57
N LYS A 11 -28.47 -41.13 0.08
CA LYS A 11 -27.99 -41.95 1.19
C LYS A 11 -26.99 -43.01 0.74
N LYS A 12 -27.18 -43.63 -0.40
CA LYS A 12 -26.34 -44.69 -0.94
C LYS A 12 -24.98 -44.15 -1.43
N ASN A 13 -24.96 -42.91 -1.96
CA ASN A 13 -23.77 -42.28 -2.52
C ASN A 13 -23.20 -41.15 -1.65
N LYS A 14 -23.58 -41.11 -0.36
CA LYS A 14 -23.23 -40.03 0.56
C LYS A 14 -21.71 -39.73 0.60
N VAL A 15 -20.89 -40.80 0.63
CA VAL A 15 -19.42 -40.67 0.68
C VAL A 15 -18.89 -40.07 -0.61
N VAL A 16 -19.38 -40.51 -1.75
CA VAL A 16 -18.96 -40.00 -3.09
C VAL A 16 -19.34 -38.54 -3.22
N ILE A 17 -20.56 -38.16 -2.83
CA ILE A 17 -21.02 -36.76 -2.89
C ILE A 17 -20.17 -35.87 -1.99
N LEU A 18 -19.89 -36.32 -0.75
CA LEU A 18 -19.04 -35.58 0.17
C LEU A 18 -17.62 -35.43 -0.33
N SER A 19 -17.05 -36.49 -0.97
CA SER A 19 -15.70 -36.41 -1.58
C SER A 19 -15.65 -35.42 -2.73
N VAL A 20 -16.65 -35.39 -3.60
CA VAL A 20 -16.73 -34.42 -4.72
C VAL A 20 -16.88 -33.02 -4.18
N LEU A 21 -17.70 -32.78 -3.18
CA LEU A 21 -17.83 -31.45 -2.56
C LEU A 21 -16.54 -31.00 -1.88
N LEU A 22 -15.81 -31.90 -1.23
CA LEU A 22 -14.52 -31.61 -0.62
C LEU A 22 -13.49 -31.18 -1.67
N VAL A 23 -13.36 -31.95 -2.76
CA VAL A 23 -12.45 -31.63 -3.87
C VAL A 23 -12.83 -30.29 -4.51
N ALA A 24 -14.11 -30.07 -4.77
CA ALA A 24 -14.58 -28.81 -5.34
C ALA A 24 -14.27 -27.62 -4.41
N SER A 25 -14.44 -27.75 -3.10
CA SER A 25 -14.11 -26.68 -2.14
C SER A 25 -12.61 -26.42 -2.05
N MET A 26 -11.75 -27.46 -2.14
CA MET A 26 -10.30 -27.31 -2.19
C MET A 26 -9.86 -26.56 -3.47
N VAL A 27 -10.36 -26.96 -4.64
CA VAL A 27 -10.07 -26.29 -5.91
C VAL A 27 -10.49 -24.83 -5.87
N PHE A 28 -11.68 -24.54 -5.35
CA PHE A 28 -12.18 -23.17 -5.20
C PHE A 28 -11.34 -22.35 -4.21
N GLY A 29 -10.90 -22.96 -3.10
CA GLY A 29 -9.99 -22.33 -2.13
C GLY A 29 -8.64 -21.95 -2.76
N ILE A 30 -8.03 -22.87 -3.51
CA ILE A 30 -6.77 -22.61 -4.22
C ILE A 30 -6.96 -21.51 -5.26
N TYR A 31 -8.03 -21.54 -6.05
CA TYR A 31 -8.33 -20.52 -7.06
C TYR A 31 -8.51 -19.13 -6.43
N LYS A 32 -9.25 -19.02 -5.32
CA LYS A 32 -9.38 -17.74 -4.59
C LYS A 32 -8.04 -17.26 -4.04
N SER A 33 -7.28 -18.14 -3.41
CA SER A 33 -5.97 -17.78 -2.84
C SER A 33 -5.02 -17.27 -3.90
N THR A 34 -4.93 -17.91 -5.07
CA THR A 34 -4.07 -17.45 -6.16
C THR A 34 -4.54 -16.11 -6.75
N LYS A 35 -5.85 -15.86 -6.85
CA LYS A 35 -6.37 -14.56 -7.29
C LYS A 35 -6.06 -13.45 -6.29
N VAL A 36 -6.25 -13.69 -4.99
CA VAL A 36 -5.93 -12.73 -3.94
C VAL A 36 -4.44 -12.39 -3.99
N TYR A 37 -3.58 -13.40 -4.01
CA TYR A 37 -2.14 -13.21 -4.10
C TYR A 37 -1.70 -12.40 -5.34
N SER A 38 -2.26 -12.70 -6.51
CA SER A 38 -1.93 -11.96 -7.73
C SER A 38 -2.42 -10.51 -7.69
N TYR A 39 -3.56 -10.25 -7.05
CA TYR A 39 -4.08 -8.90 -6.84
C TYR A 39 -3.19 -8.11 -5.85
N GLU A 40 -2.79 -8.74 -4.75
CA GLU A 40 -1.90 -8.12 -3.76
C GLU A 40 -0.55 -7.75 -4.36
N LYS A 41 0.07 -8.66 -5.11
CA LYS A 41 1.32 -8.39 -5.80
C LYS A 41 1.20 -7.23 -6.79
N ARG A 42 0.11 -7.19 -7.57
CA ARG A 42 -0.14 -6.10 -8.51
C ARG A 42 -0.30 -4.76 -7.79
N LEU A 43 -1.04 -4.74 -6.68
CA LEU A 43 -1.24 -3.52 -5.90
C LEU A 43 0.07 -3.03 -5.25
N GLU A 44 0.92 -3.96 -4.79
CA GLU A 44 2.25 -3.63 -4.27
C GLU A 44 3.14 -3.00 -5.35
N GLU A 45 3.16 -3.56 -6.57
CA GLU A 45 3.93 -3.01 -7.70
C GLU A 45 3.40 -1.63 -8.13
N GLU A 46 2.09 -1.42 -8.13
CA GLU A 46 1.44 -0.15 -8.41
C GLU A 46 1.84 0.90 -7.36
N LEU A 47 1.79 0.53 -6.08
CA LEU A 47 2.21 1.40 -4.98
C LEU A 47 3.69 1.77 -5.07
N LYS A 48 4.58 0.80 -5.33
CA LYS A 48 6.00 1.06 -5.56
C LYS A 48 6.23 2.02 -6.71
N TYR A 49 5.47 1.86 -7.79
CA TYR A 49 5.55 2.73 -8.94
C TYR A 49 5.14 4.17 -8.58
N ASP A 50 4.01 4.37 -7.93
CA ASP A 50 3.49 5.69 -7.57
C ASP A 50 4.41 6.41 -6.58
N ILE A 51 4.91 5.71 -5.55
CA ILE A 51 5.88 6.27 -4.61
C ILE A 51 7.18 6.67 -5.34
N ARG A 52 7.63 5.86 -6.31
CA ARG A 52 8.82 6.18 -7.12
C ARG A 52 8.60 7.39 -8.02
N GLN A 53 7.41 7.52 -8.62
CA GLN A 53 7.05 8.70 -9.40
C GLN A 53 7.04 9.95 -8.51
N PHE A 54 6.47 9.85 -7.30
CA PHE A 54 6.52 10.94 -6.33
C PHE A 54 7.97 11.32 -5.96
N ALA A 55 8.86 10.33 -5.72
CA ALA A 55 10.27 10.58 -5.46
C ALA A 55 10.94 11.33 -6.60
N TYR A 56 10.74 10.91 -7.85
CA TYR A 56 11.30 11.58 -9.02
C TYR A 56 10.76 13.01 -9.19
N THR A 57 9.45 13.20 -8.96
CA THR A 57 8.87 14.56 -9.00
C THR A 57 9.43 15.44 -7.88
N ALA A 58 9.72 14.87 -6.69
CA ALA A 58 10.37 15.60 -5.60
C ALA A 58 11.83 15.96 -5.91
N LEU A 59 12.55 15.11 -6.65
CA LEU A 59 13.92 15.34 -7.08
C LEU A 59 14.04 16.25 -8.32
N ASP A 60 12.94 16.47 -9.06
CA ASP A 60 12.93 17.33 -10.24
C ASP A 60 13.06 18.81 -9.84
N THR A 61 13.96 19.53 -10.49
CA THR A 61 14.25 20.96 -10.23
C THR A 61 13.43 21.91 -11.08
N LYS A 62 12.45 21.44 -11.87
CA LYS A 62 11.64 22.28 -12.75
C LYS A 62 10.81 23.31 -12.00
N GLU A 63 10.68 24.49 -12.60
CA GLU A 63 9.69 25.49 -12.20
C GLU A 63 8.27 24.92 -12.41
N ASN A 64 7.33 25.19 -11.49
CA ASN A 64 5.92 24.73 -11.51
C ASN A 64 5.67 23.24 -11.16
N ARG A 65 6.62 22.54 -10.52
CA ARG A 65 6.42 21.15 -10.06
C ARG A 65 5.36 20.99 -8.96
N ASN A 66 4.91 22.08 -8.34
CA ASN A 66 4.04 22.02 -7.15
C ASN A 66 2.68 21.34 -7.39
N GLU A 67 2.07 21.53 -8.57
CA GLU A 67 0.81 20.86 -8.91
C GLU A 67 1.04 19.37 -9.15
N GLU A 68 2.13 19.00 -9.82
CA GLU A 68 2.50 17.61 -10.07
C GLU A 68 2.85 16.89 -8.76
N LEU A 69 3.56 17.56 -7.85
CA LEU A 69 3.86 17.03 -6.52
C LEU A 69 2.57 16.76 -5.72
N TYR A 70 1.64 17.70 -5.72
CA TYR A 70 0.39 17.52 -4.98
C TYR A 70 -0.48 16.41 -5.59
N ALA A 71 -0.52 16.31 -6.92
CA ALA A 71 -1.19 15.21 -7.59
C ALA A 71 -0.56 13.86 -7.22
N SER A 72 0.77 13.77 -7.18
CA SER A 72 1.50 12.57 -6.79
C SER A 72 1.26 12.19 -5.32
N ILE A 73 1.23 13.17 -4.39
CA ILE A 73 0.88 12.94 -2.98
C ILE A 73 -0.52 12.31 -2.86
N LYS A 74 -1.50 12.83 -3.61
CA LYS A 74 -2.85 12.29 -3.61
C LYS A 74 -2.91 10.87 -4.17
N ALA A 75 -2.26 10.63 -5.31
CA ALA A 75 -2.20 9.31 -5.93
C ALA A 75 -1.59 8.28 -4.96
N CYS A 76 -0.44 8.59 -4.36
CA CYS A 76 0.17 7.72 -3.34
C CYS A 76 -0.76 7.47 -2.17
N LYS A 77 -1.44 8.51 -1.63
CA LYS A 77 -2.39 8.37 -0.52
C LYS A 77 -3.54 7.43 -0.86
N GLU A 78 -4.12 7.52 -2.05
CA GLU A 78 -5.21 6.66 -2.50
C GLU A 78 -4.76 5.19 -2.59
N VAL A 79 -3.64 4.92 -3.25
CA VAL A 79 -3.15 3.55 -3.39
C VAL A 79 -2.71 2.97 -2.05
N VAL A 80 -2.02 3.75 -1.21
CA VAL A 80 -1.64 3.33 0.15
C VAL A 80 -2.87 3.01 1.00
N SER A 81 -3.96 3.78 0.91
CA SER A 81 -5.18 3.51 1.66
C SER A 81 -5.83 2.18 1.31
N ILE A 82 -5.71 1.75 0.06
CA ILE A 82 -6.18 0.43 -0.39
C ILE A 82 -5.22 -0.67 0.09
N TRP A 83 -3.93 -0.39 0.09
CA TRP A 83 -2.89 -1.34 0.50
C TRP A 83 -2.89 -1.58 2.01
N ASP A 84 -2.92 -0.53 2.85
CA ASP A 84 -2.96 -0.61 4.32
C ASP A 84 -4.32 -1.11 4.84
N GLY A 85 -5.42 -0.87 4.14
CA GLY A 85 -6.77 -1.32 4.51
C GLY A 85 -6.94 -2.83 4.67
N ARG A 86 -5.91 -3.61 4.28
CA ARG A 86 -5.86 -5.07 4.47
C ARG A 86 -5.51 -5.48 5.90
N GLY A 87 -4.73 -4.67 6.63
CA GLY A 87 -4.26 -4.97 7.99
C GLY A 87 -5.14 -4.41 9.10
N GLY A 88 -6.08 -3.52 8.78
CA GLY A 88 -6.83 -2.74 9.76
C GLY A 88 -6.01 -1.53 10.26
N TYR A 89 -6.66 -0.37 10.31
CA TYR A 89 -6.03 0.87 10.79
C TYR A 89 -5.81 0.81 12.30
N VAL A 90 -4.56 0.89 12.74
CA VAL A 90 -4.19 1.09 14.15
C VAL A 90 -3.64 2.51 14.29
N GLU A 91 -4.29 3.34 15.08
CA GLU A 91 -4.07 4.80 15.16
C GLU A 91 -2.62 5.19 15.52
N ASP A 92 -1.93 4.34 16.30
CA ASP A 92 -0.54 4.57 16.76
C ASP A 92 0.52 3.85 15.90
N GLU A 93 0.10 3.15 14.84
CA GLU A 93 1.03 2.40 14.01
C GLU A 93 1.80 3.29 13.05
N ILE A 94 3.10 2.98 12.86
CA ILE A 94 3.97 3.64 11.88
C ILE A 94 3.62 3.06 10.52
N THR A 95 2.72 3.72 9.78
CA THR A 95 2.25 3.26 8.48
C THR A 95 2.54 4.29 7.38
N LEU A 96 2.67 3.80 6.15
CA LEU A 96 2.76 4.65 4.97
C LEU A 96 1.52 5.53 4.81
N LEU A 97 0.34 5.01 5.15
CA LEU A 97 -0.90 5.77 5.10
C LEU A 97 -0.82 7.00 6.01
N ARG A 98 -0.33 6.85 7.24
CA ARG A 98 -0.13 7.97 8.17
C ARG A 98 0.84 9.00 7.60
N ALA A 99 1.94 8.55 6.99
CA ALA A 99 2.91 9.44 6.38
C ALA A 99 2.29 10.29 5.25
N PHE A 100 1.59 9.67 4.32
CA PHE A 100 0.94 10.40 3.22
C PHE A 100 -0.27 11.22 3.66
N CYS A 101 -1.01 10.81 4.69
CA CYS A 101 -2.06 11.63 5.30
C CYS A 101 -1.48 12.89 5.94
N ASN A 102 -0.37 12.78 6.69
CA ASN A 102 0.30 13.92 7.28
C ASN A 102 0.84 14.87 6.19
N LEU A 103 1.44 14.32 5.14
CA LEU A 103 1.95 15.12 4.03
C LEU A 103 0.82 15.90 3.31
N ASP A 104 -0.32 15.25 3.01
CA ASP A 104 -1.51 15.90 2.43
C ASP A 104 -2.09 16.98 3.35
N TYR A 105 -2.11 16.72 4.67
CA TYR A 105 -2.56 17.70 5.65
C TYR A 105 -1.65 18.92 5.70
N TYR A 106 -0.34 18.73 5.88
CA TYR A 106 0.61 19.85 5.95
C TYR A 106 0.73 20.60 4.63
N TRP A 107 0.57 19.95 3.49
CA TRP A 107 0.48 20.66 2.21
C TRP A 107 -0.62 21.72 2.19
N LYS A 108 -1.72 21.48 2.89
CA LYS A 108 -2.87 22.41 2.95
C LYS A 108 -2.72 23.49 4.01
N VAL A 109 -2.08 23.19 5.14
CA VAL A 109 -2.03 24.08 6.30
C VAL A 109 -0.69 24.81 6.48
N ASP A 110 0.42 24.24 5.97
CA ASP A 110 1.77 24.76 6.07
C ASP A 110 2.57 24.45 4.80
N ARG A 111 2.12 25.04 3.71
CA ARG A 111 2.66 24.78 2.38
C ARG A 111 4.13 25.16 2.26
N GLU A 112 4.54 26.31 2.83
CA GLU A 112 5.93 26.77 2.79
C GLU A 112 6.90 25.74 3.38
N ARG A 113 6.52 25.16 4.50
CA ARG A 113 7.30 24.11 5.14
C ARG A 113 7.44 22.87 4.26
N ILE A 114 6.35 22.45 3.61
CA ILE A 114 6.39 21.28 2.73
C ILE A 114 7.20 21.58 1.46
N GLU A 115 7.08 22.77 0.89
CA GLU A 115 7.91 23.18 -0.25
C GLU A 115 9.40 23.18 0.12
N LEU A 116 9.75 23.66 1.32
CA LEU A 116 11.12 23.60 1.85
C LEU A 116 11.59 22.15 2.05
N LEU A 117 10.75 21.28 2.61
CA LEU A 117 11.05 19.87 2.79
C LEU A 117 11.30 19.17 1.44
N LEU A 118 10.43 19.41 0.46
CA LEU A 118 10.50 18.83 -0.88
C LEU A 118 11.64 19.42 -1.73
N SER A 119 12.18 20.59 -1.36
CA SER A 119 13.38 21.14 -2.00
C SER A 119 14.67 20.45 -1.55
N ASN A 120 14.60 19.65 -0.49
CA ASN A 120 15.73 18.88 -0.02
C ASN A 120 15.85 17.55 -0.77
N ASN A 121 16.95 17.34 -1.47
CA ASN A 121 17.23 16.13 -2.23
C ASN A 121 17.22 14.87 -1.34
N ASP A 122 17.62 14.97 -0.07
CA ASP A 122 17.62 13.85 0.87
C ASP A 122 16.21 13.32 1.09
N PHE A 123 15.20 14.21 1.07
CA PHE A 123 13.79 13.80 1.16
C PHE A 123 13.37 12.96 -0.05
N GLY A 124 13.72 13.39 -1.26
CA GLY A 124 13.42 12.63 -2.48
C GLY A 124 14.07 11.25 -2.49
N TRP A 125 15.31 11.15 -2.03
CA TRP A 125 16.00 9.87 -1.91
C TRP A 125 15.39 8.97 -0.84
N LEU A 126 14.96 9.52 0.31
CA LEU A 126 14.24 8.75 1.33
C LEU A 126 12.95 8.13 0.78
N ILE A 127 12.17 8.91 0.01
CA ILE A 127 10.97 8.42 -0.65
C ILE A 127 11.30 7.31 -1.67
N TYR A 128 12.37 7.48 -2.43
CA TYR A 128 12.85 6.46 -3.36
C TYR A 128 13.19 5.16 -2.63
N ASP A 129 13.91 5.21 -1.51
CA ASP A 129 14.27 4.04 -0.70
C ASP A 129 13.03 3.34 -0.13
N ILE A 130 12.00 4.10 0.30
CA ILE A 130 10.71 3.56 0.70
C ILE A 130 10.07 2.79 -0.47
N SER A 131 10.15 3.31 -1.71
CA SER A 131 9.61 2.60 -2.89
C SER A 131 10.27 1.26 -3.17
N MET A 132 11.52 1.07 -2.73
CA MET A 132 12.24 -0.18 -2.89
C MET A 132 11.87 -1.22 -1.82
N ASN A 133 11.49 -0.76 -0.62
CA ASN A 133 11.08 -1.62 0.47
C ASN A 133 9.97 -0.96 1.31
N LEU A 134 8.71 -1.26 0.98
CA LEU A 134 7.52 -0.70 1.61
C LEU A 134 7.33 -1.10 3.09
N GLU A 135 8.03 -2.13 3.55
CA GLU A 135 7.94 -2.64 4.92
C GLU A 135 9.09 -2.13 5.81
N ASN A 136 9.93 -1.23 5.30
CA ASN A 136 11.02 -0.66 6.08
C ASN A 136 10.49 0.39 7.08
N ASN A 137 10.08 -0.06 8.25
CA ASN A 137 9.53 0.77 9.32
C ASN A 137 10.47 1.92 9.72
N LYS A 138 11.79 1.75 9.59
CA LYS A 138 12.75 2.81 9.89
C LYS A 138 12.60 3.98 8.91
N HIS A 139 12.60 3.71 7.60
CA HIS A 139 12.45 4.75 6.59
C HIS A 139 11.07 5.42 6.65
N ILE A 140 10.02 4.64 6.93
CA ILE A 140 8.66 5.18 7.11
C ILE A 140 8.61 6.10 8.33
N LYS A 141 9.24 5.70 9.43
CA LYS A 141 9.35 6.54 10.63
C LYS A 141 10.15 7.82 10.34
N ASP A 142 11.31 7.71 9.71
CA ASP A 142 12.12 8.86 9.34
C ASP A 142 11.34 9.83 8.44
N PHE A 143 10.51 9.30 7.53
CA PHE A 143 9.61 10.09 6.69
C PHE A 143 8.54 10.84 7.50
N ILE A 144 7.87 10.16 8.44
CA ILE A 144 6.87 10.77 9.33
C ILE A 144 7.52 11.86 10.20
N ASP A 145 8.68 11.56 10.77
CA ASP A 145 9.42 12.49 11.65
C ASP A 145 9.84 13.75 10.88
N LEU A 146 10.30 13.60 9.63
CA LEU A 146 10.62 14.74 8.75
C LEU A 146 9.39 15.61 8.45
N ILE A 147 8.25 14.99 8.12
CA ILE A 147 7.01 15.71 7.85
C ILE A 147 6.53 16.45 9.12
N ASN A 148 6.63 15.84 10.28
CA ASN A 148 6.21 16.45 11.54
C ASN A 148 7.20 17.52 12.08
N GLY A 149 8.45 17.53 11.58
CA GLY A 149 9.49 18.46 11.99
C GLY A 149 10.20 18.11 13.29
N ASP A 150 10.05 16.88 13.76
CA ASP A 150 10.69 16.38 14.98
C ASP A 150 12.17 16.05 14.76
N VAL A 151 12.60 15.92 13.50
CA VAL A 151 13.98 15.60 13.13
C VAL A 151 14.52 16.70 12.21
N LYS A 152 15.61 17.36 12.64
CA LYS A 152 16.44 18.12 11.69
C LYS A 152 16.98 17.14 10.67
N PRO A 153 16.91 17.45 9.35
CA PRO A 153 17.41 16.56 8.31
C PRO A 153 18.86 16.16 8.65
N LYS A 154 19.06 14.90 8.97
CA LYS A 154 20.40 14.34 9.08
C LYS A 154 20.88 14.13 7.66
N PHE A 155 21.99 14.75 7.30
CA PHE A 155 22.67 14.47 6.06
C PHE A 155 22.92 12.96 5.98
N TRP A 156 22.22 12.27 5.09
CA TRP A 156 22.47 10.87 4.79
C TRP A 156 23.71 10.83 3.91
N CYS A 157 24.88 10.73 4.54
CA CYS A 157 26.08 10.37 3.79
C CYS A 157 25.94 8.92 3.37
N PHE A 158 25.74 8.69 2.08
CA PHE A 158 25.94 7.37 1.48
C PHE A 158 27.41 7.02 1.65
N SER A 159 27.69 6.04 2.47
CA SER A 159 28.98 5.34 2.56
C SER A 159 28.92 4.01 1.83
#